data_c10d28e2e3fe2220dad2bef22ebdc5f2
#
_entry.id   c10d28e2e3fe2220dad2bef22ebdc5f2
#
_cell.length_a   1.000
_cell.length_b   1.000
_cell.length_c   1.000
_cell.angle_alpha   90.00
_cell.angle_beta   90.00
_cell.angle_gamma   90.00
#
_symmetry.space_group_name_H-M   'P 1'
#
loop_
_entity.id
_entity.type
_entity.pdbx_description
1 polymer ?
#
loop_
_entity_poly.entity_id
_entity_poly.type
_entity_poly.pdbx_seq_one_letter_code
_entity_poly.pdbx_strand_id
1 'polypeptide(L)'
;MAEHLTVVDHPLVQHKLTIMRDKQTPTAVFRQLLREISQLLAYEVTRGLPMTTKQIETPMQEMDAPTLDGKKLALISILRAGNGLLDGVLELIPSARVGFVGLYRDEETLQPVQYYFKVPEAMEDRLVIAVDPMLATGNSSVAAIDLLKSSGATNIRFMCLLAAPEGIARMKEAHPDVPIITAAVDQKLNEVGYIVPGLGDAGDRMFGTK
;
A
#
# COMPACT_ATOMS: atom_id res chain seq x y z
N MET A 1 7.99 -2.55 19.92
CA MET A 1 8.13 -1.67 18.73
C MET A 1 7.70 -2.51 17.54
N ALA A 2 6.77 -2.03 16.71
CA ALA A 2 6.42 -2.74 15.48
C ALA A 2 7.67 -2.82 14.59
N GLU A 3 7.88 -3.97 13.94
CA GLU A 3 8.97 -4.15 12.99
C GLU A 3 8.75 -3.18 11.83
N HIS A 4 9.77 -2.41 11.46
CA HIS A 4 9.65 -1.37 10.43
C HIS A 4 9.33 -1.97 9.04
N LEU A 5 9.67 -3.24 8.81
CA LEU A 5 9.47 -3.95 7.56
C LEU A 5 8.85 -5.33 7.84
N THR A 6 7.73 -5.60 7.19
CA THR A 6 7.10 -6.94 7.17
C THR A 6 7.05 -7.44 5.73
N VAL A 7 7.70 -8.56 5.46
CA VAL A 7 7.62 -9.26 4.19
C VAL A 7 6.59 -10.38 4.31
N VAL A 8 5.55 -10.35 3.47
CA VAL A 8 4.50 -11.36 3.45
C VAL A 8 4.94 -12.51 2.54
N ASP A 9 5.67 -13.46 3.12
CA ASP A 9 6.27 -14.61 2.42
C ASP A 9 5.32 -15.80 2.24
N HIS A 10 4.03 -15.58 2.43
CA HIS A 10 3.02 -16.63 2.29
C HIS A 10 3.07 -17.28 0.90
N PRO A 11 3.02 -18.65 0.79
CA PRO A 11 3.16 -19.34 -0.49
C PRO A 11 2.23 -18.88 -1.61
N LEU A 12 0.98 -18.52 -1.30
CA LEU A 12 0.05 -17.98 -2.31
C LEU A 12 0.48 -16.60 -2.82
N VAL A 13 1.05 -15.75 -1.96
CA VAL A 13 1.57 -14.44 -2.37
C VAL A 13 2.75 -14.64 -3.31
N GLN A 14 3.70 -15.49 -2.93
CA GLN A 14 4.90 -15.75 -3.71
C GLN A 14 4.59 -16.41 -5.06
N HIS A 15 3.68 -17.39 -5.08
CA HIS A 15 3.24 -18.02 -6.34
C HIS A 15 2.59 -16.99 -7.30
N LYS A 16 1.68 -16.17 -6.82
CA LYS A 16 1.02 -15.14 -7.62
C LYS A 16 2.02 -14.08 -8.11
N LEU A 17 2.94 -13.67 -7.24
CA LEU A 17 4.00 -12.74 -7.58
C LEU A 17 4.92 -13.30 -8.68
N THR A 18 5.26 -14.57 -8.63
CA THR A 18 6.06 -15.25 -9.68
C THR A 18 5.38 -15.13 -11.05
N ILE A 19 4.08 -15.37 -11.13
CA ILE A 19 3.32 -15.20 -12.39
C ILE A 19 3.32 -13.73 -12.83
N MET A 20 3.14 -12.78 -11.90
CA MET A 20 3.18 -11.35 -12.22
C MET A 20 4.53 -10.88 -12.77
N ARG A 21 5.63 -11.45 -12.29
CA ARG A 21 7.00 -11.10 -12.74
C ARG A 21 7.26 -11.52 -14.19
N ASP A 22 6.61 -12.58 -14.67
CA ASP A 22 6.81 -13.03 -16.06
C ASP A 22 6.41 -11.91 -17.04
N LYS A 23 7.35 -11.56 -17.92
CA LYS A 23 7.13 -10.53 -18.96
C LYS A 23 6.00 -10.86 -19.93
N GLN A 24 5.64 -12.14 -20.06
CA GLN A 24 4.57 -12.61 -20.93
C GLN A 24 3.19 -12.55 -20.28
N THR A 25 3.11 -12.24 -18.98
CA THR A 25 1.82 -12.17 -18.29
C THR A 25 0.95 -11.04 -18.87
N PRO A 26 -0.23 -11.37 -19.43
CA PRO A 26 -1.10 -10.38 -20.04
C PRO A 26 -1.63 -9.37 -18.99
N THR A 27 -1.92 -8.15 -19.45
CA THR A 27 -2.44 -7.06 -18.60
C THR A 27 -3.66 -7.46 -17.76
N ALA A 28 -4.60 -8.21 -18.32
CA ALA A 28 -5.79 -8.66 -17.60
C ALA A 28 -5.43 -9.58 -16.42
N VAL A 29 -4.51 -10.53 -16.65
CA VAL A 29 -4.02 -11.45 -15.61
C VAL A 29 -3.19 -10.68 -14.57
N PHE A 30 -2.35 -9.74 -15.01
CA PHE A 30 -1.58 -8.89 -14.12
C PHE A 30 -2.48 -8.11 -13.15
N ARG A 31 -3.56 -7.47 -13.64
CA ARG A 31 -4.55 -6.75 -12.81
C ARG A 31 -5.23 -7.68 -11.81
N GLN A 32 -5.64 -8.87 -12.26
CA GLN A 32 -6.28 -9.85 -11.38
C GLN A 32 -5.34 -10.27 -10.24
N LEU A 33 -4.11 -10.66 -10.57
CA LEU A 33 -3.12 -11.07 -9.58
C LEU A 33 -2.75 -9.95 -8.61
N LEU A 34 -2.62 -8.70 -9.11
CA LEU A 34 -2.37 -7.53 -8.28
C LEU A 34 -3.49 -7.35 -7.25
N ARG A 35 -4.75 -7.45 -7.66
CA ARG A 35 -5.93 -7.37 -6.78
C ARG A 35 -5.90 -8.47 -5.72
N GLU A 36 -5.65 -9.71 -6.11
CA GLU A 36 -5.61 -10.86 -5.20
C GLU A 36 -4.46 -10.74 -4.17
N ILE A 37 -3.26 -10.31 -4.60
CA ILE A 37 -2.15 -10.07 -3.67
C ILE A 37 -2.48 -8.89 -2.75
N SER A 38 -3.13 -7.84 -3.26
CA SER A 38 -3.53 -6.69 -2.44
C SER A 38 -4.44 -7.08 -1.27
N GLN A 39 -5.37 -8.02 -1.48
CA GLN A 39 -6.22 -8.55 -0.42
C GLN A 39 -5.41 -9.28 0.66
N LEU A 40 -4.42 -10.09 0.25
CA LEU A 40 -3.56 -10.82 1.17
C LEU A 40 -2.65 -9.87 1.97
N LEU A 41 -2.11 -8.85 1.33
CA LEU A 41 -1.35 -7.80 2.02
C LEU A 41 -2.24 -6.96 2.94
N ALA A 42 -3.50 -6.68 2.54
CA ALA A 42 -4.46 -5.95 3.35
C ALA A 42 -4.82 -6.71 4.63
N TYR A 43 -4.92 -8.04 4.56
CA TYR A 43 -5.10 -8.89 5.73
C TYR A 43 -3.94 -8.72 6.72
N GLU A 44 -2.69 -8.70 6.25
CA GLU A 44 -1.53 -8.51 7.12
C GLU A 44 -1.42 -7.07 7.64
N VAL A 45 -1.59 -6.06 6.80
CA VAL A 45 -1.48 -4.65 7.23
C VAL A 45 -2.53 -4.27 8.29
N THR A 46 -3.64 -5.00 8.34
CA THR A 46 -4.73 -4.77 9.31
C THR A 46 -4.67 -5.66 10.56
N ARG A 47 -3.68 -6.53 10.70
CA ARG A 47 -3.57 -7.52 11.80
C ARG A 47 -3.64 -6.91 13.21
N GLY A 48 -3.13 -5.73 13.42
CA GLY A 48 -3.10 -5.06 14.74
C GLY A 48 -4.18 -3.99 14.91
N LEU A 49 -5.34 -4.10 14.25
CA LEU A 49 -6.45 -3.18 14.45
C LEU A 49 -7.03 -3.33 15.87
N PRO A 50 -7.37 -2.20 16.54
CA PRO A 50 -8.01 -2.25 17.84
C PRO A 50 -9.40 -2.86 17.74
N MET A 51 -9.74 -3.65 18.75
CA MET A 51 -11.03 -4.34 18.87
C MET A 51 -11.79 -3.84 20.09
N THR A 52 -13.10 -3.80 19.99
CA THR A 52 -14.05 -3.56 21.09
C THR A 52 -15.16 -4.62 21.04
N THR A 53 -16.12 -4.54 21.96
CA THR A 53 -17.29 -5.42 21.99
C THR A 53 -18.56 -4.63 21.69
N LYS A 54 -19.50 -5.30 21.04
CA LYS A 54 -20.84 -4.79 20.78
C LYS A 54 -21.86 -5.87 21.12
N GLN A 55 -22.90 -5.51 21.88
CA GLN A 55 -24.02 -6.41 22.12
C GLN A 55 -24.79 -6.64 20.82
N ILE A 56 -24.99 -7.88 20.48
CA ILE A 56 -25.77 -8.35 19.32
C ILE A 56 -26.69 -9.47 19.76
N GLU A 57 -27.73 -9.74 18.95
CA GLU A 57 -28.59 -10.90 19.08
C GLU A 57 -28.31 -11.85 17.90
N THR A 58 -27.96 -13.09 18.22
CA THR A 58 -27.88 -14.18 17.24
C THR A 58 -29.24 -14.84 17.12
N PRO A 59 -29.47 -15.73 16.13
CA PRO A 59 -30.72 -16.49 16.08
C PRO A 59 -31.01 -17.34 17.33
N MET A 60 -30.02 -17.51 18.23
CA MET A 60 -30.14 -18.38 19.40
C MET A 60 -30.17 -17.60 20.73
N GLN A 61 -29.38 -16.51 20.83
CA GLN A 61 -29.27 -15.73 22.06
C GLN A 61 -28.54 -14.41 21.87
N GLU A 62 -28.66 -13.52 22.85
CA GLU A 62 -27.81 -12.32 22.96
C GLU A 62 -26.38 -12.68 23.32
N MET A 63 -25.41 -11.89 22.82
CA MET A 63 -24.00 -12.02 23.19
C MET A 63 -23.25 -10.71 22.98
N ASP A 64 -22.12 -10.57 23.68
CA ASP A 64 -21.11 -9.54 23.39
C ASP A 64 -20.17 -10.06 22.31
N ALA A 65 -20.23 -9.44 21.12
CA ALA A 65 -19.46 -9.85 19.95
C ALA A 65 -18.29 -8.89 19.68
N PRO A 66 -17.11 -9.40 19.26
CA PRO A 66 -15.98 -8.56 18.91
C PRO A 66 -16.27 -7.75 17.63
N THR A 67 -15.90 -6.48 17.65
CA THR A 67 -15.99 -5.56 16.51
C THR A 67 -14.77 -4.66 16.46
N LEU A 68 -14.50 -4.05 15.29
CA LEU A 68 -13.42 -3.08 15.19
C LEU A 68 -13.77 -1.83 15.99
N ASP A 69 -12.77 -1.31 16.72
CA ASP A 69 -12.86 -0.05 17.44
C ASP A 69 -12.44 1.13 16.57
N GLY A 70 -12.95 2.31 16.88
CA GLY A 70 -12.55 3.56 16.27
C GLY A 70 -13.19 3.88 14.91
N LYS A 71 -12.59 4.85 14.22
CA LYS A 71 -13.07 5.32 12.91
C LYS A 71 -12.66 4.37 11.80
N LYS A 72 -13.41 4.40 10.69
CA LYS A 72 -13.09 3.66 9.47
C LYS A 72 -11.69 4.00 8.96
N LEU A 73 -11.01 2.98 8.44
CA LEU A 73 -9.70 3.10 7.82
C LEU A 73 -9.71 4.15 6.68
N ALA A 74 -8.57 4.77 6.44
CA ALA A 74 -8.33 5.58 5.25
C ALA A 74 -7.31 4.88 4.36
N LEU A 75 -7.70 4.60 3.12
CA LEU A 75 -6.84 4.05 2.07
C LEU A 75 -6.40 5.19 1.17
N ILE A 76 -5.10 5.39 1.04
CA ILE A 76 -4.55 6.50 0.25
C ILE A 76 -3.75 5.93 -0.90
N SER A 77 -4.28 6.09 -2.11
CA SER A 77 -3.59 5.68 -3.33
C SER A 77 -2.61 6.75 -3.79
N ILE A 78 -1.36 6.36 -3.98
CA ILE A 78 -0.35 7.18 -4.66
C ILE A 78 -0.55 6.96 -6.16
N LEU A 79 -1.05 8.00 -6.82
CA LEU A 79 -1.41 7.94 -8.24
C LEU A 79 -0.16 7.86 -9.13
N ARG A 80 -0.25 7.14 -10.25
CA ARG A 80 -1.39 6.39 -10.80
C ARG A 80 -1.44 4.93 -10.35
N ALA A 81 -0.28 4.30 -10.15
CA ALA A 81 -0.13 2.85 -9.98
C ALA A 81 -0.76 2.31 -8.68
N GLY A 82 -0.85 3.12 -7.62
CA GLY A 82 -1.51 2.75 -6.37
C GLY A 82 -2.97 2.30 -6.51
N ASN A 83 -3.66 2.75 -7.57
CA ASN A 83 -5.05 2.33 -7.82
C ASN A 83 -5.20 0.82 -7.97
N GLY A 84 -4.21 0.13 -8.51
CA GLY A 84 -4.28 -1.32 -8.65
C GLY A 84 -4.29 -2.07 -7.32
N LEU A 85 -3.60 -1.54 -6.30
CA LEU A 85 -3.66 -2.07 -4.94
C LEU A 85 -4.96 -1.65 -4.25
N LEU A 86 -5.39 -0.40 -4.44
CA LEU A 86 -6.59 0.16 -3.83
C LEU A 86 -7.83 -0.70 -4.09
N ASP A 87 -8.04 -1.13 -5.34
CA ASP A 87 -9.21 -1.94 -5.72
C ASP A 87 -9.29 -3.25 -4.92
N GLY A 88 -8.18 -3.95 -4.77
CA GLY A 88 -8.14 -5.20 -4.00
C GLY A 88 -8.39 -4.99 -2.51
N VAL A 89 -7.84 -3.91 -1.94
CA VAL A 89 -8.08 -3.60 -0.52
C VAL A 89 -9.53 -3.21 -0.27
N LEU A 90 -10.18 -2.47 -1.17
CA LEU A 90 -11.59 -2.09 -1.05
C LEU A 90 -12.54 -3.28 -1.15
N GLU A 91 -12.20 -4.32 -1.91
CA GLU A 91 -12.99 -5.56 -1.92
C GLU A 91 -12.99 -6.25 -0.55
N LEU A 92 -11.86 -6.19 0.18
CA LEU A 92 -11.76 -6.75 1.54
C LEU A 92 -12.36 -5.82 2.59
N ILE A 93 -12.18 -4.51 2.45
CA ILE A 93 -12.59 -3.49 3.42
C ILE A 93 -13.46 -2.42 2.74
N PRO A 94 -14.69 -2.76 2.31
CA PRO A 94 -15.54 -1.86 1.51
C PRO A 94 -15.98 -0.60 2.27
N SER A 95 -15.88 -0.59 3.59
CA SER A 95 -16.22 0.56 4.42
C SER A 95 -15.10 1.58 4.58
N ALA A 96 -13.88 1.30 4.09
CA ALA A 96 -12.75 2.23 4.17
C ALA A 96 -13.04 3.55 3.44
N ARG A 97 -12.47 4.64 3.95
CA ARG A 97 -12.47 5.92 3.24
C ARG A 97 -11.31 5.95 2.27
N VAL A 98 -11.47 6.65 1.17
CA VAL A 98 -10.44 6.70 0.11
C VAL A 98 -9.96 8.13 -0.07
N GLY A 99 -8.65 8.26 -0.27
CA GLY A 99 -8.00 9.48 -0.69
C GLY A 99 -6.93 9.19 -1.75
N PHE A 100 -6.44 10.26 -2.36
CA PHE A 100 -5.48 10.18 -3.45
C PHE A 100 -4.39 11.22 -3.28
N VAL A 101 -3.15 10.81 -3.55
CA VAL A 101 -1.98 11.67 -3.65
C VAL A 101 -1.41 11.53 -5.04
N GLY A 102 -1.49 12.59 -5.85
CA GLY A 102 -0.91 12.65 -7.17
C GLY A 102 0.44 13.34 -7.14
N LEU A 103 1.49 12.61 -7.50
CA LEU A 103 2.86 13.09 -7.60
C LEU A 103 3.42 12.76 -8.97
N TYR A 104 4.16 13.67 -9.56
CA TYR A 104 5.02 13.38 -10.70
C TYR A 104 6.47 13.78 -10.38
N ARG A 105 7.40 13.18 -11.08
CA ARG A 105 8.81 13.54 -10.96
C ARG A 105 9.11 14.66 -11.94
N ASP A 106 9.53 15.79 -11.44
CA ASP A 106 10.01 16.90 -12.27
C ASP A 106 11.25 16.48 -13.06
N GLU A 107 11.27 16.74 -14.36
CA GLU A 107 12.32 16.27 -15.27
C GLU A 107 13.66 17.00 -15.03
N GLU A 108 13.64 18.25 -14.57
CA GLU A 108 14.83 19.06 -14.36
C GLU A 108 15.41 18.85 -12.95
N THR A 109 14.54 18.92 -11.94
CA THR A 109 14.98 18.86 -10.53
C THR A 109 14.99 17.44 -9.98
N LEU A 110 14.35 16.49 -10.65
CA LEU A 110 14.13 15.11 -10.23
C LEU A 110 13.38 15.00 -8.89
N GLN A 111 12.77 16.08 -8.41
CA GLN A 111 11.98 16.10 -7.18
C GLN A 111 10.52 15.72 -7.44
N PRO A 112 9.84 15.13 -6.45
CA PRO A 112 8.42 14.87 -6.53
C PRO A 112 7.63 16.18 -6.45
N VAL A 113 6.76 16.42 -7.43
CA VAL A 113 5.86 17.57 -7.48
C VAL A 113 4.43 17.10 -7.31
N GLN A 114 3.71 17.70 -6.36
CA GLN A 114 2.31 17.43 -6.11
C GLN A 114 1.44 18.09 -7.17
N TYR A 115 0.56 17.31 -7.81
CA TYR A 115 -0.48 17.84 -8.72
C TYR A 115 -1.90 17.53 -8.25
N TYR A 116 -2.07 16.59 -7.32
CA TYR A 116 -3.38 16.25 -6.74
C TYR A 116 -3.24 15.81 -5.29
N PHE A 117 -4.13 16.31 -4.43
CA PHE A 117 -4.21 15.87 -3.04
C PHE A 117 -5.65 15.98 -2.56
N LYS A 118 -6.25 14.86 -2.24
CA LYS A 118 -7.58 14.82 -1.64
C LYS A 118 -7.68 13.63 -0.71
N VAL A 119 -7.86 13.89 0.58
CA VAL A 119 -7.91 12.87 1.63
C VAL A 119 -9.18 13.03 2.47
N PRO A 120 -9.61 11.99 3.18
CA PRO A 120 -10.74 12.07 4.11
C PRO A 120 -10.48 13.07 5.25
N GLU A 121 -11.55 13.56 5.85
CA GLU A 121 -11.49 14.35 7.09
C GLU A 121 -11.10 13.49 8.30
N ALA A 122 -10.65 14.15 9.37
CA ALA A 122 -10.27 13.55 10.65
C ALA A 122 -9.23 12.41 10.46
N MET A 123 -8.14 12.73 9.75
CA MET A 123 -7.04 11.79 9.48
C MET A 123 -6.31 11.37 10.76
N GLU A 124 -6.29 12.22 11.77
CA GLU A 124 -5.70 11.99 13.10
C GLU A 124 -6.30 10.81 13.86
N ASP A 125 -7.59 10.52 13.59
CA ASP A 125 -8.34 9.45 14.27
C ASP A 125 -8.36 8.13 13.48
N ARG A 126 -7.64 8.04 12.36
CA ARG A 126 -7.70 6.89 11.45
C ARG A 126 -6.38 6.14 11.37
N LEU A 127 -6.47 4.82 11.19
CA LEU A 127 -5.36 4.13 10.54
C LEU A 127 -5.37 4.47 9.06
N VAL A 128 -4.28 5.06 8.58
CA VAL A 128 -4.05 5.43 7.19
C VAL A 128 -3.16 4.38 6.54
N ILE A 129 -3.62 3.76 5.45
CA ILE A 129 -2.83 2.81 4.67
C ILE A 129 -2.53 3.49 3.32
N ALA A 130 -1.29 3.92 3.15
CA ALA A 130 -0.80 4.45 1.88
C ALA A 130 -0.36 3.29 0.97
N VAL A 131 -0.82 3.28 -0.28
CA VAL A 131 -0.56 2.18 -1.21
C VAL A 131 0.12 2.65 -2.49
N ASP A 132 1.21 1.97 -2.85
CA ASP A 132 1.94 2.10 -4.12
C ASP A 132 2.54 0.73 -4.46
N PRO A 133 2.39 0.18 -5.66
CA PRO A 133 2.94 -1.14 -5.96
C PRO A 133 4.47 -1.22 -5.87
N MET A 134 5.20 -0.13 -6.04
CA MET A 134 6.66 -0.15 -6.15
C MET A 134 7.33 0.83 -5.18
N LEU A 135 8.02 0.30 -4.15
CA LEU A 135 8.92 1.10 -3.32
C LEU A 135 10.36 1.02 -3.89
N ALA A 136 10.61 1.79 -4.95
CA ALA A 136 11.90 1.80 -5.64
C ALA A 136 12.92 2.75 -4.97
N THR A 137 13.00 4.02 -5.37
CA THR A 137 13.88 5.02 -4.73
C THR A 137 13.33 5.55 -3.40
N GLY A 138 12.03 5.40 -3.16
CA GLY A 138 11.34 5.93 -1.98
C GLY A 138 10.95 7.41 -2.06
N ASN A 139 11.39 8.17 -3.06
CA ASN A 139 11.15 9.61 -3.10
C ASN A 139 9.66 9.98 -3.15
N SER A 140 8.88 9.34 -4.03
CA SER A 140 7.42 9.57 -4.11
C SER A 140 6.71 9.12 -2.85
N SER A 141 7.11 7.97 -2.29
CA SER A 141 6.52 7.44 -1.06
C SER A 141 6.78 8.37 0.13
N VAL A 142 8.02 8.85 0.30
CA VAL A 142 8.38 9.82 1.35
C VAL A 142 7.56 11.10 1.19
N ALA A 143 7.52 11.70 -0.01
CA ALA A 143 6.75 12.92 -0.25
C ALA A 143 5.23 12.73 0.01
N ALA A 144 4.68 11.56 -0.35
CA ALA A 144 3.28 11.24 -0.06
C ALA A 144 3.03 11.16 1.45
N ILE A 145 3.92 10.52 2.21
CA ILE A 145 3.81 10.42 3.68
C ILE A 145 3.96 11.80 4.33
N ASP A 146 4.88 12.66 3.85
CA ASP A 146 4.99 14.05 4.32
C ASP A 146 3.66 14.80 4.18
N LEU A 147 3.01 14.71 3.02
CA LEU A 147 1.69 15.32 2.77
C LEU A 147 0.61 14.75 3.70
N LEU A 148 0.60 13.44 3.94
CA LEU A 148 -0.35 12.81 4.84
C LEU A 148 -0.15 13.26 6.29
N LYS A 149 1.09 13.32 6.78
CA LYS A 149 1.41 13.84 8.10
C LYS A 149 1.01 15.31 8.23
N SER A 150 1.26 16.12 7.21
CA SER A 150 0.84 17.52 7.16
C SER A 150 -0.68 17.71 7.19
N SER A 151 -1.44 16.70 6.76
CA SER A 151 -2.91 16.68 6.85
C SER A 151 -3.47 16.13 8.16
N GLY A 152 -2.59 15.87 9.14
CA GLY A 152 -2.97 15.40 10.47
C GLY A 152 -2.90 13.88 10.67
N ALA A 153 -2.48 13.09 9.69
CA ALA A 153 -2.36 11.65 9.86
C ALA A 153 -1.23 11.30 10.85
N THR A 154 -1.56 10.57 11.90
CA THR A 154 -0.62 10.18 12.97
C THR A 154 -0.30 8.69 13.00
N ASN A 155 -1.18 7.85 12.45
CA ASN A 155 -1.03 6.39 12.39
C ASN A 155 -1.05 5.94 10.94
N ILE A 156 0.13 5.87 10.32
CA ILE A 156 0.30 5.56 8.89
C ILE A 156 1.01 4.22 8.74
N ARG A 157 0.56 3.40 7.80
CA ARG A 157 1.26 2.21 7.31
C ARG A 157 1.43 2.33 5.80
N PHE A 158 2.56 1.88 5.30
CA PHE A 158 2.83 1.86 3.86
C PHE A 158 2.76 0.43 3.34
N MET A 159 2.01 0.21 2.27
CA MET A 159 1.82 -1.11 1.66
C MET A 159 2.23 -1.08 0.19
N CYS A 160 3.15 -1.96 -0.19
CA CYS A 160 3.60 -2.10 -1.58
C CYS A 160 3.69 -3.56 -2.01
N LEU A 161 3.76 -3.79 -3.30
CA LEU A 161 3.95 -5.12 -3.88
C LEU A 161 5.41 -5.53 -3.85
N LEU A 162 6.32 -4.66 -4.31
CA LEU A 162 7.76 -4.85 -4.30
C LEU A 162 8.48 -3.68 -3.67
N ALA A 163 9.55 -3.98 -2.95
CA ALA A 163 10.44 -2.98 -2.39
C ALA A 163 11.90 -3.25 -2.79
N ALA A 164 12.68 -2.18 -2.97
CA ALA A 164 14.13 -2.22 -3.06
C ALA A 164 14.75 -1.82 -1.72
N PRO A 165 15.95 -2.33 -1.38
CA PRO A 165 16.68 -1.94 -0.16
C PRO A 165 16.85 -0.41 -0.04
N GLU A 166 17.11 0.26 -1.17
CA GLU A 166 17.29 1.71 -1.24
C GLU A 166 16.01 2.47 -0.83
N GLY A 167 14.84 2.04 -1.33
CA GLY A 167 13.56 2.63 -0.97
C GLY A 167 13.19 2.39 0.49
N ILE A 168 13.46 1.19 1.00
CA ILE A 168 13.25 0.85 2.41
C ILE A 168 14.14 1.74 3.31
N ALA A 169 15.43 1.87 2.97
CA ALA A 169 16.36 2.71 3.71
C ALA A 169 15.90 4.18 3.72
N ARG A 170 15.48 4.70 2.57
CA ARG A 170 14.98 6.07 2.43
C ARG A 170 13.71 6.32 3.26
N MET A 171 12.76 5.37 3.24
CA MET A 171 11.55 5.45 4.06
C MET A 171 11.87 5.38 5.55
N LYS A 172 12.79 4.51 5.96
CA LYS A 172 13.21 4.37 7.36
C LYS A 172 13.92 5.62 7.88
N GLU A 173 14.72 6.27 7.04
CA GLU A 173 15.39 7.52 7.38
C GLU A 173 14.40 8.66 7.59
N ALA A 174 13.45 8.84 6.65
CA ALA A 174 12.49 9.94 6.68
C ALA A 174 11.33 9.70 7.65
N HIS A 175 10.84 8.46 7.70
CA HIS A 175 9.63 8.06 8.45
C HIS A 175 9.85 6.76 9.22
N PRO A 176 10.70 6.74 10.26
CA PRO A 176 10.98 5.54 11.06
C PRO A 176 9.74 5.00 11.81
N ASP A 177 8.71 5.82 11.93
CA ASP A 177 7.42 5.51 12.57
C ASP A 177 6.40 4.89 11.62
N VAL A 178 6.70 4.77 10.31
CA VAL A 178 5.80 4.22 9.30
C VAL A 178 6.22 2.80 8.92
N PRO A 179 5.50 1.75 9.40
CA PRO A 179 5.78 0.37 9.01
C PRO A 179 5.52 0.15 7.52
N ILE A 180 6.39 -0.64 6.90
CA ILE A 180 6.30 -1.06 5.49
C ILE A 180 5.84 -2.51 5.45
N ILE A 181 4.79 -2.79 4.65
CA ILE A 181 4.30 -4.13 4.38
C ILE A 181 4.46 -4.40 2.87
N THR A 182 5.16 -5.46 2.51
CA THR A 182 5.47 -5.79 1.12
C THR A 182 5.37 -7.28 0.84
N ALA A 183 5.11 -7.67 -0.41
CA ALA A 183 5.14 -9.07 -0.82
C ALA A 183 6.56 -9.61 -1.03
N ALA A 184 7.50 -8.74 -1.44
CA ALA A 184 8.91 -9.11 -1.55
C ALA A 184 9.84 -7.91 -1.49
N VAL A 185 11.09 -8.17 -1.07
CA VAL A 185 12.21 -7.25 -1.19
C VAL A 185 13.15 -7.81 -2.25
N ASP A 186 13.41 -7.04 -3.29
CA ASP A 186 14.28 -7.40 -4.39
C ASP A 186 15.74 -6.94 -4.16
N GLN A 187 16.63 -7.24 -5.11
CA GLN A 187 18.08 -7.15 -4.87
C GLN A 187 18.58 -5.72 -4.79
N LYS A 188 18.16 -4.86 -5.74
CA LYS A 188 18.66 -3.48 -5.91
C LYS A 188 17.86 -2.69 -6.92
N LEU A 189 18.21 -1.42 -7.10
CA LEU A 189 17.81 -0.63 -8.26
C LEU A 189 18.86 -0.73 -9.38
N ASN A 190 18.38 -0.63 -10.64
CA ASN A 190 19.28 -0.41 -11.79
C ASN A 190 19.61 1.08 -11.94
N GLU A 191 20.42 1.42 -12.96
CA GLU A 191 20.93 2.77 -13.22
C GLU A 191 19.82 3.82 -13.47
N VAL A 192 18.64 3.38 -13.93
CA VAL A 192 17.47 4.24 -14.20
C VAL A 192 16.40 4.16 -13.11
N GLY A 193 16.70 3.49 -11.98
CA GLY A 193 15.84 3.46 -10.79
C GLY A 193 14.74 2.39 -10.80
N TYR A 194 14.80 1.39 -11.69
CA TYR A 194 13.89 0.24 -11.63
C TYR A 194 14.40 -0.83 -10.67
N ILE A 195 13.46 -1.49 -9.99
CA ILE A 195 13.75 -2.64 -9.12
C ILE A 195 14.21 -3.83 -9.95
N VAL A 196 15.27 -4.50 -9.50
CA VAL A 196 15.86 -5.69 -10.16
C VAL A 196 15.92 -6.85 -9.15
N PRO A 197 15.41 -8.06 -9.54
CA PRO A 197 14.85 -8.46 -10.83
C PRO A 197 13.51 -7.80 -11.16
N GLY A 198 12.73 -7.35 -10.17
CA GLY A 198 11.52 -6.56 -10.37
C GLY A 198 10.40 -7.27 -11.14
N LEU A 199 9.57 -6.47 -11.77
CA LEU A 199 8.50 -6.88 -12.68
C LEU A 199 8.28 -5.85 -13.82
N GLY A 200 9.22 -4.91 -14.01
CA GLY A 200 9.07 -3.80 -14.94
C GLY A 200 8.29 -2.63 -14.32
N ASP A 201 7.66 -1.79 -15.16
CA ASP A 201 6.78 -0.73 -14.71
C ASP A 201 5.38 -1.28 -14.40
N ALA A 202 5.00 -1.21 -13.11
CA ALA A 202 3.70 -1.73 -12.66
C ALA A 202 2.53 -0.96 -13.26
N GLY A 203 2.66 0.36 -13.44
CA GLY A 203 1.64 1.20 -14.04
C GLY A 203 1.40 0.85 -15.50
N ASP A 204 2.47 0.76 -16.29
CA ASP A 204 2.38 0.40 -17.70
C ASP A 204 1.81 -1.01 -17.88
N ARG A 205 2.26 -1.98 -17.10
CA ARG A 205 1.74 -3.35 -17.14
C ARG A 205 0.27 -3.45 -16.74
N MET A 206 -0.14 -2.62 -15.78
CA MET A 206 -1.52 -2.60 -15.30
C MET A 206 -2.45 -1.84 -16.24
N PHE A 207 -2.00 -0.72 -16.79
CA PHE A 207 -2.84 0.14 -17.64
C PHE A 207 -2.70 -0.13 -19.15
N GLY A 208 -1.66 -0.87 -19.54
CA GLY A 208 -1.40 -1.16 -20.95
C GLY A 208 -0.93 0.08 -21.72
N THR A 209 -0.12 0.92 -21.07
CA THR A 209 0.35 2.20 -21.65
C THR A 209 1.66 2.08 -22.43
N LYS A 210 2.30 0.92 -22.43
CA LYS A 210 3.46 0.55 -23.28
C LYS A 210 3.34 -0.87 -23.74
#